data_2585b2de22ad8b8da3d7772d6c0773d6
#
_entry.id   2585b2de22ad8b8da3d7772d6c0773d6
#
_cell.length_a   1.000
_cell.length_b   1.000
_cell.length_c   1.000
_cell.angle_alpha   90.00
_cell.angle_beta   90.00
_cell.angle_gamma   90.00
#
_symmetry.space_group_name_H-M   'P 1'
#
loop_
_entity.id
_entity.type
_entity.pdbx_description
1 polymer ?
#
loop_
_entity_poly.entity_id
_entity_poly.type
_entity_poly.pdbx_seq_one_letter_code
_entity_poly.pdbx_strand_id
1 'polypeptide(L)'
;MVHYSQTRFDASFAALSDATRRGVLEQLGRADASITDLAEKFRMTLTGMKKHVGVLEQAGLVSTEKVGRVRTCKLGLRRLEEEAAWIEKYRQLWAARFDELDKIVEELKRKEKVDGRKKRK
;
A
#
# COMPACT_ATOMS: atom_id res chain seq x y z
N MET A 1 10.35 4.73 22.09
CA MET A 1 11.32 3.91 21.34
C MET A 1 10.70 3.41 20.04
N VAL A 2 11.31 3.70 18.92
CA VAL A 2 10.79 3.30 17.62
C VAL A 2 11.26 1.88 17.32
N HIS A 3 10.34 0.97 17.07
CA HIS A 3 10.68 -0.39 16.67
C HIS A 3 11.11 -0.41 15.20
N TYR A 4 12.04 -1.30 14.85
CA TYR A 4 12.52 -1.46 13.46
C TYR A 4 11.37 -1.70 12.48
N SER A 5 10.35 -2.47 12.90
CA SER A 5 9.18 -2.73 12.06
C SER A 5 8.41 -1.44 11.73
N GLN A 6 8.26 -0.53 12.69
CA GLN A 6 7.58 0.75 12.46
C GLN A 6 8.35 1.61 11.49
N THR A 7 9.68 1.65 11.60
CA THR A 7 10.53 2.40 10.68
C THR A 7 10.39 1.86 9.26
N ARG A 8 10.35 0.53 9.09
CA ARG A 8 10.14 -0.10 7.79
C ARG A 8 8.76 0.20 7.23
N PHE A 9 7.73 0.16 8.06
CA PHE A 9 6.37 0.53 7.65
C PHE A 9 6.33 1.96 7.13
N ASP A 10 6.92 2.89 7.88
CA ASP A 10 6.92 4.30 7.49
C ASP A 10 7.62 4.49 6.15
N ALA A 11 8.77 3.85 5.96
CA ALA A 11 9.52 3.93 4.72
C ALA A 11 8.73 3.35 3.54
N SER A 12 8.08 2.20 3.75
CA SER A 12 7.29 1.53 2.71
C SER A 12 6.07 2.36 2.30
N PHE A 13 5.30 2.84 3.28
CA PHE A 13 4.13 3.66 2.98
C PHE A 13 4.51 5.00 2.36
N ALA A 14 5.61 5.61 2.82
CA ALA A 14 6.11 6.83 2.21
C ALA A 14 6.51 6.60 0.75
N ALA A 15 7.22 5.49 0.48
CA ALA A 15 7.60 5.13 -0.88
C ALA A 15 6.38 4.93 -1.78
N LEU A 16 5.32 4.32 -1.26
CA LEU A 16 4.10 4.04 -2.00
C LEU A 16 3.17 5.24 -2.14
N SER A 17 3.45 6.34 -1.44
CA SER A 17 2.58 7.52 -1.47
C SER A 17 2.71 8.35 -2.74
N ASP A 18 3.66 8.04 -3.61
CA ASP A 18 3.91 8.78 -4.85
C ASP A 18 3.52 7.95 -6.06
N ALA A 19 2.77 8.56 -6.99
CA ALA A 19 2.27 7.86 -8.18
C ALA A 19 3.39 7.37 -9.08
N THR A 20 4.45 8.16 -9.25
CA THR A 20 5.59 7.78 -10.09
C THR A 20 6.28 6.55 -9.51
N ARG A 21 6.49 6.53 -8.20
CA ARG A 21 7.13 5.37 -7.56
C ARG A 21 6.28 4.12 -7.67
N ARG A 22 4.95 4.23 -7.51
CA ARG A 22 4.06 3.10 -7.74
C ARG A 22 4.16 2.60 -9.19
N GLY A 23 4.22 3.53 -10.15
CA GLY A 23 4.39 3.20 -11.57
C GLY A 23 5.69 2.47 -11.84
N VAL A 24 6.78 2.88 -11.21
CA VAL A 24 8.08 2.21 -11.32
C VAL A 24 7.98 0.76 -10.83
N LEU A 25 7.35 0.54 -9.68
CA LEU A 25 7.16 -0.82 -9.16
C LEU A 25 6.35 -1.69 -10.11
N GLU A 26 5.28 -1.14 -10.68
CA GLU A 26 4.47 -1.87 -11.66
C GLU A 26 5.28 -2.23 -12.90
N GLN A 27 6.10 -1.31 -13.37
CA GLN A 27 6.98 -1.56 -14.52
C GLN A 27 8.01 -2.65 -14.20
N LEU A 28 8.65 -2.59 -13.04
CA LEU A 28 9.64 -3.58 -12.63
C LEU A 28 9.02 -4.94 -12.35
N GLY A 29 7.73 -4.98 -12.04
CA GLY A 29 6.99 -6.23 -11.93
C GLY A 29 6.86 -6.96 -13.27
N ARG A 30 7.02 -6.25 -14.38
CA ARG A 30 6.97 -6.83 -15.72
C ARG A 30 8.35 -7.23 -16.23
N ALA A 31 9.34 -6.39 -15.99
CA ALA A 31 10.71 -6.61 -16.44
C ALA A 31 11.66 -5.65 -15.74
N ASP A 32 12.89 -6.07 -15.56
CA ASP A 32 13.94 -5.18 -15.08
C ASP A 32 14.16 -4.04 -16.07
N ALA A 33 14.60 -2.91 -15.58
CA ALA A 33 14.82 -1.74 -16.42
C ALA A 33 15.97 -0.90 -15.87
N SER A 34 16.68 -0.22 -16.76
CA SER A 34 17.70 0.73 -16.34
C SER A 34 17.04 2.01 -15.79
N ILE A 35 17.78 2.77 -14.97
CA ILE A 35 17.29 4.07 -14.49
C ILE A 35 16.99 4.98 -15.68
N THR A 36 17.84 4.95 -16.71
CA THR A 36 17.64 5.76 -17.91
C THR A 36 16.32 5.42 -18.60
N ASP A 37 16.03 4.13 -18.77
CA ASP A 37 14.79 3.69 -19.39
C ASP A 37 13.57 4.11 -18.57
N LEU A 38 13.67 4.02 -17.24
CA LEU A 38 12.59 4.46 -16.36
C LEU A 38 12.37 5.98 -16.46
N ALA A 39 13.46 6.75 -16.49
CA ALA A 39 13.36 8.20 -16.65
C ALA A 39 12.66 8.56 -17.96
N GLU A 40 13.03 7.91 -19.05
CA GLU A 40 12.40 8.14 -20.36
C GLU A 40 10.93 7.77 -20.34
N LYS A 41 10.61 6.60 -19.80
CA LYS A 41 9.23 6.11 -19.77
C LYS A 41 8.31 7.03 -18.98
N PHE A 42 8.77 7.53 -17.87
CA PHE A 42 7.97 8.42 -17.02
C PHE A 42 8.18 9.90 -17.32
N ARG A 43 8.92 10.22 -18.38
CA ARG A 43 9.18 11.58 -18.85
C ARG A 43 9.77 12.46 -17.74
N MET A 44 10.78 11.94 -17.09
CA MET A 44 11.46 12.61 -15.97
C MET A 44 12.93 12.79 -16.28
N THR A 45 13.54 13.69 -15.54
CA THR A 45 15.01 13.81 -15.59
C THR A 45 15.65 12.58 -14.93
N LEU A 46 16.87 12.28 -15.33
CA LEU A 46 17.61 11.18 -14.72
C LEU A 46 17.80 11.42 -13.22
N THR A 47 18.11 12.65 -12.83
CA THR A 47 18.27 13.02 -11.42
C THR A 47 17.00 12.80 -10.62
N GLY A 48 15.84 13.18 -11.16
CA GLY A 48 14.56 12.95 -10.51
C GLY A 48 14.25 11.47 -10.36
N MET A 49 14.50 10.68 -11.40
CA MET A 49 14.27 9.24 -11.33
C MET A 49 15.21 8.57 -10.34
N LYS A 50 16.48 9.00 -10.26
CA LYS A 50 17.41 8.47 -9.27
C LYS A 50 16.91 8.68 -7.85
N LYS A 51 16.29 9.83 -7.56
CA LYS A 51 15.70 10.08 -6.24
C LYS A 51 14.56 9.13 -5.92
N HIS A 52 13.66 8.92 -6.88
CA HIS A 52 12.54 7.98 -6.70
C HIS A 52 13.02 6.54 -6.49
N VAL A 53 13.96 6.10 -7.31
CA VAL A 53 14.55 4.76 -7.18
C VAL A 53 15.27 4.63 -5.83
N GLY A 54 15.97 5.68 -5.39
CA GLY A 54 16.64 5.69 -4.09
C GLY A 54 15.69 5.51 -2.92
N VAL A 55 14.53 6.16 -2.96
CA VAL A 55 13.49 6.01 -1.94
C VAL A 55 12.96 4.58 -1.92
N LEU A 56 12.69 4.01 -3.09
CA LEU A 56 12.22 2.63 -3.21
C LEU A 56 13.28 1.62 -2.74
N GLU A 57 14.55 1.88 -3.06
CA GLU A 57 15.66 1.03 -2.65
C GLU A 57 15.83 1.03 -1.13
N GLN A 58 15.77 2.20 -0.50
CA GLN A 58 15.86 2.30 0.96
C GLN A 58 14.70 1.59 1.67
N ALA A 59 13.53 1.57 1.04
CA ALA A 59 12.39 0.84 1.57
C ALA A 59 12.48 -0.68 1.30
N GLY A 60 13.50 -1.13 0.57
CA GLY A 60 13.66 -2.55 0.25
C GLY A 60 12.76 -3.05 -0.86
N LEU A 61 12.06 -2.15 -1.55
CA LEU A 61 11.11 -2.51 -2.60
C LEU A 61 11.76 -2.65 -3.98
N VAL A 62 12.93 -2.06 -4.15
CA VAL A 62 13.73 -2.11 -5.38
C VAL A 62 15.16 -2.44 -5.00
N SER A 63 15.83 -3.24 -5.81
CA SER A 63 17.27 -3.41 -5.74
C SER A 63 17.89 -2.93 -7.05
N THR A 64 19.12 -2.40 -6.97
CA THR A 64 19.83 -1.93 -8.14
C THR A 64 21.16 -2.65 -8.26
N GLU A 65 21.56 -2.88 -9.49
CA GLU A 65 22.84 -3.52 -9.79
C GLU A 65 23.51 -2.72 -10.90
N LYS A 66 24.75 -2.34 -10.69
CA LYS A 66 25.51 -1.61 -11.68
C LYS A 66 26.37 -2.59 -12.46
N VAL A 67 26.08 -2.71 -13.76
CA VAL A 67 26.87 -3.54 -14.67
C VAL A 67 27.50 -2.58 -15.72
N GLY A 68 28.82 -2.43 -15.65
CA GLY A 68 29.50 -1.42 -16.45
C GLY A 68 29.05 -0.01 -16.07
N ARG A 69 28.51 0.72 -17.02
CA ARG A 69 27.99 2.09 -16.83
C ARG A 69 26.47 2.13 -16.62
N VAL A 70 25.83 0.96 -16.68
CA VAL A 70 24.37 0.88 -16.63
C VAL A 70 23.94 0.42 -15.23
N ARG A 71 23.04 1.17 -14.62
CA ARG A 71 22.42 0.76 -13.38
C ARG A 71 21.04 0.19 -13.68
N THR A 72 20.91 -1.10 -13.44
CA THR A 72 19.66 -1.83 -13.67
C THR A 72 18.89 -1.95 -12.38
N CYS A 73 17.59 -1.68 -12.45
CA CYS A 73 16.66 -1.77 -11.34
C CYS A 73 15.82 -3.03 -11.48
N LYS A 74 15.53 -3.66 -10.36
CA LYS A 74 14.65 -4.83 -10.30
C LYS A 74 13.87 -4.80 -8.99
N LEU A 75 12.79 -5.57 -8.91
CA LEU A 75 12.03 -5.68 -7.68
C LEU A 75 12.92 -6.18 -6.55
N GLY A 76 12.79 -5.56 -5.38
CA GLY A 76 13.47 -6.01 -4.18
C GLY A 76 12.84 -7.27 -3.62
N LEU A 77 13.46 -7.80 -2.57
CA LEU A 77 13.00 -9.04 -1.94
C LEU A 77 11.76 -8.83 -1.07
N ARG A 78 11.49 -7.61 -0.64
CA ARG A 78 10.32 -7.32 0.18
C ARG A 78 9.05 -7.30 -0.67
N ARG A 79 8.08 -8.10 -0.28
CA ARG A 79 6.79 -8.24 -0.97
C ARG A 79 5.66 -7.51 -0.25
N LEU A 80 6.00 -6.62 0.67
CA LEU A 80 5.03 -5.87 1.48
C LEU A 80 4.17 -6.78 2.37
N GLU A 81 4.75 -7.90 2.84
CA GLU A 81 4.02 -8.89 3.66
C GLU A 81 3.48 -8.26 4.95
N GLU A 82 4.33 -7.51 5.66
CA GLU A 82 3.95 -6.87 6.92
C GLU A 82 2.89 -5.79 6.69
N GLU A 83 3.07 -5.02 5.63
CA GLU A 83 2.14 -3.95 5.24
C GLU A 83 0.78 -4.52 4.84
N ALA A 84 0.79 -5.60 4.06
CA ALA A 84 -0.43 -6.30 3.66
C ALA A 84 -1.16 -6.88 4.88
N ALA A 85 -0.41 -7.45 5.82
CA ALA A 85 -0.99 -7.99 7.06
C ALA A 85 -1.63 -6.88 7.89
N TRP A 86 -0.99 -5.73 8.00
CA TRP A 86 -1.55 -4.60 8.71
C TRP A 86 -2.83 -4.09 8.05
N ILE A 87 -2.82 -3.96 6.73
CA ILE A 87 -4.00 -3.53 5.96
C ILE A 87 -5.16 -4.52 6.16
N GLU A 88 -4.88 -5.82 6.13
CA GLU A 88 -5.90 -6.83 6.33
C GLU A 88 -6.47 -6.77 7.75
N LYS A 89 -5.62 -6.56 8.75
CA LYS A 89 -6.07 -6.37 10.13
C LYS A 89 -7.00 -5.17 10.24
N TYR A 90 -6.66 -4.06 9.60
CA TYR A 90 -7.48 -2.86 9.59
C TYR A 90 -8.84 -3.14 8.93
N ARG A 91 -8.84 -3.86 7.81
CA ARG A 91 -10.06 -4.24 7.12
C ARG A 91 -10.97 -5.10 8.00
N GLN A 92 -10.38 -6.03 8.75
CA GLN A 92 -11.12 -6.87 9.69
C GLN A 92 -11.75 -6.05 10.82
N LEU A 93 -11.06 -5.03 11.31
CA LEU A 93 -11.59 -4.12 12.31
C LEU A 93 -12.84 -3.41 11.79
N TRP A 94 -12.81 -2.95 10.54
CA TRP A 94 -13.96 -2.34 9.90
C TRP A 94 -15.11 -3.33 9.74
N ALA A 95 -14.84 -4.53 9.29
CA ALA A 95 -15.86 -5.55 9.10
C ALA A 95 -16.56 -5.88 10.42
N ALA A 96 -15.82 -6.06 11.51
CA ALA A 96 -16.37 -6.28 12.84
C ALA A 96 -17.25 -5.12 13.30
N ARG A 97 -16.80 -3.89 13.03
CA ARG A 97 -17.57 -2.70 13.38
C ARG A 97 -18.89 -2.61 12.62
N PHE A 98 -18.86 -2.91 11.32
CA PHE A 98 -20.08 -2.93 10.51
C PHE A 98 -21.05 -4.03 10.95
N ASP A 99 -20.55 -5.20 11.32
CA ASP A 99 -21.38 -6.29 11.82
C ASP A 99 -22.10 -5.87 13.10
N GLU A 100 -21.42 -5.18 14.01
CA GLU A 100 -22.07 -4.64 15.22
C GLU A 100 -23.16 -3.64 14.88
N LEU A 101 -22.89 -2.74 13.93
CA LEU A 101 -23.87 -1.75 13.52
C LEU A 101 -25.10 -2.39 12.87
N ASP A 102 -24.90 -3.41 12.04
CA ASP A 102 -25.98 -4.16 11.42
C ASP A 102 -26.86 -4.83 12.47
N LYS A 103 -26.27 -5.40 13.51
CA LYS A 103 -27.00 -6.01 14.62
C LYS A 103 -27.84 -4.99 15.36
N ILE A 104 -27.29 -3.83 15.63
CA ILE A 104 -27.99 -2.72 16.29
C ILE A 104 -29.19 -2.26 15.43
N VAL A 105 -28.97 -2.10 14.15
CA VAL A 105 -30.02 -1.68 13.21
C VAL A 105 -31.14 -2.72 13.17
N GLU A 106 -30.79 -4.00 13.11
CA GLU A 106 -31.78 -5.09 13.12
C GLU A 106 -32.59 -5.11 14.41
N GLU A 107 -31.95 -4.91 15.56
CA GLU A 107 -32.64 -4.82 16.84
C GLU A 107 -33.60 -3.64 16.89
N LEU A 108 -33.18 -2.48 16.42
CA LEU A 108 -34.02 -1.30 16.34
C LEU A 108 -35.22 -1.53 15.42
N LYS A 109 -35.01 -2.18 14.30
CA LYS A 109 -36.11 -2.55 13.37
C LYS A 109 -37.10 -3.50 14.03
N ARG A 110 -36.61 -4.48 14.78
CA ARG A 110 -37.47 -5.41 15.52
C ARG A 110 -38.30 -4.69 16.58
N LYS A 111 -37.67 -3.82 17.35
CA LYS A 111 -38.37 -3.02 18.36
C LYS A 111 -39.43 -2.12 17.73
N GLU A 112 -39.11 -1.49 16.61
CA GLU A 112 -40.04 -0.64 15.87
C GLU A 112 -41.25 -1.44 15.39
N LYS A 113 -41.07 -2.64 14.86
CA LYS A 113 -42.15 -3.51 14.43
C LYS A 113 -43.04 -3.95 15.60
N VAL A 114 -42.46 -4.28 16.75
CA VAL A 114 -43.18 -4.64 17.96
C VAL A 114 -44.03 -3.48 18.45
N ASP A 115 -43.43 -2.30 18.54
CA ASP A 115 -44.11 -1.07 18.98
C ASP A 115 -45.22 -0.68 18.00
N GLY A 116 -44.99 -0.82 16.70
CA GLY A 116 -45.97 -0.59 15.66
C GLY A 116 -47.15 -1.54 15.76
N ARG A 117 -46.95 -2.81 16.09
CA ARG A 117 -48.01 -3.78 16.33
C ARG A 117 -48.84 -3.44 17.58
N LYS A 118 -48.18 -2.97 18.64
CA LYS A 118 -48.85 -2.56 19.87
C LYS A 118 -49.69 -1.29 19.65
N LYS A 119 -49.25 -0.36 18.82
CA LYS A 119 -49.97 0.88 18.51
C LYS A 119 -51.18 0.66 17.62
N ARG A 120 -51.30 -0.48 16.93
CA ARG A 120 -52.43 -0.79 16.05
C ARG A 120 -53.62 -1.40 16.77
N LYS A 121 -53.52 -1.61 18.04
CA LYS A 121 -54.66 -1.97 18.83
C LYS A 121 -55.49 -0.70 19.15
#